data_2d2692cc5bbb909c495d0645c392af01
#
_entry.id   2d2692cc5bbb909c495d0645c392af01
#
_cell.length_a   1.000
_cell.length_b   1.000
_cell.length_c   1.000
_cell.angle_alpha   90.00
_cell.angle_beta   90.00
_cell.angle_gamma   90.00
#
_symmetry.space_group_name_H-M   'P 1'
#
loop_
_entity.id
_entity.type
_entity.pdbx_description
1 polymer ?
#
loop_
_entity_poly.entity_id
_entity_poly.type
_entity_poly.pdbx_seq_one_letter_code
_entity_poly.pdbx_strand_id
1 'polypeptide(L)'
;MKNPSEVFKVEDVFIHTIGKSTNIQDIEDLTNSKKLVPLVTRKIGNNGIDSFYSINAMYNGNVLTISTQGATAYYQEKLFITGTGVHILSHEKLNRFNSLFLISAINKIMKIYGFGYELSSKRLLASNIKLPVVSDGEIDWYYMEAEGKRAEEEALKRSPLYRKLKEIKMDKKVKKFKVEDSEIDLKKIALSLNNYMYSAMNLSINFRPPFISLAIIALMDRDFKSEDFSAYRTSTALMNRLLQSVENTLKNNLNFTDNEILNIRNTYGFKGEKCFNALIDKKDPLSDPLINILTALKDNVMSIYNSNQNLDVIGIFYTEFLRYVNGDKGELGIVLTPKHITDLMTNLLNLNINDKVIDTCTGSGGFLLPVINKLKVFVGNDAEAIKNIEENSIMASELQNKMYSLLISNLAIRKIHTKNIKYGDCFNLEEAYKVFNANKAIVNPPYSMAKKGGKYELEFIEFALDVLSKGGSGVFIVPKSVMFKMDSKTNVIRERIFKKHRLDGVFSMNNELFYPTSASTVICVFTAHEPHLGADGLAKAKTYLANWSNDGFEIRKGLGRVNVKKTFTVDSENWIKDYMEKNENDGYSIYKKIELMDEWLYEAHGMIDYSDFCFEDIVDSARALLAFEMGEKR
;
A
#
# COMPACT_ATOMS: atom_id res chain seq x y z
N MET A 1 -13.94 -16.23 24.80
CA MET A 1 -14.59 -17.55 25.02
C MET A 1 -14.93 -17.71 26.51
N LYS A 2 -16.14 -18.19 26.85
CA LYS A 2 -16.54 -18.38 28.27
C LYS A 2 -16.06 -19.73 28.84
N ASN A 3 -15.72 -20.71 28.00
CA ASN A 3 -15.15 -22.00 28.40
C ASN A 3 -13.63 -21.95 28.47
N PRO A 4 -12.99 -22.80 29.29
CA PRO A 4 -11.57 -23.03 29.24
C PRO A 4 -11.16 -23.32 27.79
N SER A 5 -10.06 -22.73 27.34
CA SER A 5 -9.60 -22.90 25.96
C SER A 5 -8.07 -22.89 25.92
N GLU A 6 -7.49 -23.74 25.08
CA GLU A 6 -6.06 -23.89 24.88
C GLU A 6 -5.67 -23.66 23.44
N VAL A 7 -4.38 -23.46 23.22
CA VAL A 7 -3.80 -23.21 21.89
C VAL A 7 -3.20 -24.51 21.38
N PHE A 8 -3.64 -24.92 20.19
CA PHE A 8 -3.15 -26.09 19.47
C PHE A 8 -2.51 -25.66 18.16
N LYS A 9 -1.58 -26.42 17.63
CA LYS A 9 -1.19 -26.25 16.23
C LYS A 9 -2.21 -26.91 15.31
N VAL A 10 -2.41 -26.34 14.13
CA VAL A 10 -3.33 -26.92 13.15
C VAL A 10 -2.92 -28.35 12.78
N GLU A 11 -1.61 -28.64 12.71
CA GLU A 11 -1.07 -29.99 12.46
C GLU A 11 -1.41 -31.01 13.54
N ASP A 12 -1.61 -30.60 14.78
CA ASP A 12 -1.94 -31.48 15.91
C ASP A 12 -3.46 -31.81 15.94
N VAL A 13 -4.28 -31.00 15.28
CA VAL A 13 -5.74 -31.14 15.27
C VAL A 13 -6.24 -31.82 14.00
N PHE A 14 -5.65 -31.52 12.85
CA PHE A 14 -6.21 -31.94 11.56
C PHE A 14 -5.24 -32.76 10.72
N ILE A 15 -5.81 -33.71 9.97
CA ILE A 15 -5.12 -34.33 8.85
C ILE A 15 -5.22 -33.39 7.64
N HIS A 16 -4.08 -33.01 7.08
CA HIS A 16 -3.98 -32.06 5.96
C HIS A 16 -3.72 -32.77 4.64
N THR A 17 -4.40 -32.30 3.60
CA THR A 17 -4.17 -32.74 2.20
C THR A 17 -4.21 -31.49 1.29
N ILE A 18 -3.33 -31.46 0.29
CA ILE A 18 -3.44 -30.47 -0.79
C ILE A 18 -4.34 -31.02 -1.90
N GLY A 19 -5.34 -30.25 -2.29
CA GLY A 19 -6.22 -30.58 -3.40
C GLY A 19 -5.43 -30.59 -4.73
N LYS A 20 -5.56 -31.68 -5.49
CA LYS A 20 -5.00 -31.80 -6.84
C LYS A 20 -5.85 -30.99 -7.81
N SER A 21 -5.19 -30.17 -8.63
CA SER A 21 -5.87 -29.41 -9.67
C SER A 21 -6.53 -30.33 -10.69
N THR A 22 -7.81 -30.11 -10.94
CA THR A 22 -8.53 -30.77 -12.04
C THR A 22 -8.54 -29.80 -13.23
N ASN A 23 -7.93 -30.19 -14.37
CA ASN A 23 -7.98 -29.38 -15.60
C ASN A 23 -9.39 -29.43 -16.19
N ILE A 24 -9.92 -28.27 -16.54
CA ILE A 24 -11.28 -28.15 -17.12
C ILE A 24 -11.38 -28.91 -18.46
N GLN A 25 -10.30 -28.94 -19.25
CA GLN A 25 -10.24 -29.69 -20.51
C GLN A 25 -10.34 -31.21 -20.29
N ASP A 26 -9.77 -31.74 -19.19
CA ASP A 26 -9.88 -33.17 -18.85
C ASP A 26 -11.31 -33.50 -18.31
N ILE A 27 -12.11 -32.50 -17.95
CA ILE A 27 -13.48 -32.69 -17.44
C ILE A 27 -14.46 -32.89 -18.59
N GLU A 28 -14.28 -32.23 -19.73
CA GLU A 28 -15.18 -32.34 -20.90
C GLU A 28 -15.19 -33.73 -21.52
N ASP A 29 -14.09 -34.50 -21.41
CA ASP A 29 -13.95 -35.85 -21.91
C ASP A 29 -14.51 -36.97 -21.00
N LEU A 30 -14.93 -36.62 -19.75
CA LEU A 30 -15.31 -37.59 -18.71
C LEU A 30 -16.82 -37.65 -18.42
N THR A 31 -17.67 -37.14 -19.33
CA THR A 31 -19.11 -37.01 -19.14
C THR A 31 -19.89 -38.34 -19.18
N ASN A 32 -19.81 -39.13 -18.11
CA ASN A 32 -20.68 -40.32 -17.95
C ASN A 32 -21.32 -40.47 -16.55
N SER A 33 -21.22 -39.46 -15.66
CA SER A 33 -21.81 -39.50 -14.34
C SER A 33 -23.12 -38.70 -14.28
N LYS A 34 -24.19 -39.28 -13.68
CA LYS A 34 -25.49 -38.60 -13.48
C LYS A 34 -25.49 -37.62 -12.29
N LYS A 35 -24.39 -37.49 -11.56
CA LYS A 35 -24.30 -36.61 -10.37
C LYS A 35 -23.41 -35.43 -10.64
N LEU A 36 -23.91 -34.23 -10.36
CA LEU A 36 -23.13 -32.98 -10.37
C LEU A 36 -22.24 -32.92 -9.13
N VAL A 37 -20.93 -32.77 -9.34
CA VAL A 37 -19.92 -32.65 -8.31
C VAL A 37 -19.38 -31.22 -8.29
N PRO A 38 -19.34 -30.53 -7.13
CA PRO A 38 -18.84 -29.17 -7.03
C PRO A 38 -17.33 -29.10 -7.22
N LEU A 39 -16.86 -28.09 -7.97
CA LEU A 39 -15.46 -27.71 -8.09
C LEU A 39 -15.17 -26.63 -7.05
N VAL A 40 -14.42 -26.99 -6.02
CA VAL A 40 -13.91 -26.05 -5.00
C VAL A 40 -12.61 -25.41 -5.49
N THR A 41 -12.58 -24.09 -5.48
CA THR A 41 -11.44 -23.29 -5.98
C THR A 41 -11.00 -22.24 -4.94
N ARG A 42 -10.15 -21.31 -5.36
CA ARG A 42 -9.75 -20.13 -4.57
C ARG A 42 -10.80 -19.03 -4.51
N LYS A 43 -12.03 -19.30 -4.91
CA LYS A 43 -13.12 -18.34 -4.94
C LYS A 43 -13.53 -17.90 -3.54
N ILE A 44 -13.67 -16.60 -3.36
CA ILE A 44 -14.21 -16.02 -2.13
C ILE A 44 -15.74 -15.99 -2.25
N GLY A 45 -16.43 -16.46 -1.20
CA GLY A 45 -17.89 -16.60 -1.21
C GLY A 45 -18.36 -17.89 -1.90
N ASN A 46 -19.67 -18.08 -1.98
CA ASN A 46 -20.31 -19.25 -2.59
C ASN A 46 -19.76 -20.59 -2.08
N ASN A 47 -19.41 -20.67 -0.78
CA ASN A 47 -18.77 -21.81 -0.14
C ASN A 47 -17.47 -22.29 -0.82
N GLY A 48 -16.74 -21.38 -1.49
CA GLY A 48 -15.55 -21.70 -2.27
C GLY A 48 -15.80 -22.41 -3.59
N ILE A 49 -17.08 -22.64 -3.96
CA ILE A 49 -17.49 -23.38 -5.15
C ILE A 49 -17.56 -22.44 -6.35
N ASP A 50 -16.86 -22.82 -7.43
CA ASP A 50 -16.88 -22.08 -8.69
C ASP A 50 -18.01 -22.55 -9.61
N SER A 51 -18.11 -23.86 -9.80
CA SER A 51 -19.03 -24.48 -10.74
C SER A 51 -19.32 -25.94 -10.34
N PHE A 52 -20.19 -26.61 -11.10
CA PHE A 52 -20.56 -28.01 -10.89
C PHE A 52 -20.34 -28.79 -12.18
N TYR A 53 -19.75 -29.99 -12.07
CA TYR A 53 -19.44 -30.83 -13.21
C TYR A 53 -19.97 -32.25 -13.05
N SER A 54 -20.30 -32.90 -14.15
CA SER A 54 -20.77 -34.29 -14.21
C SER A 54 -19.56 -35.26 -14.27
N ILE A 55 -18.84 -35.39 -13.16
CA ILE A 55 -17.59 -36.16 -13.04
C ILE A 55 -17.58 -36.95 -11.73
N ASN A 56 -16.70 -37.93 -11.62
CA ASN A 56 -16.46 -38.62 -10.35
C ASN A 56 -15.73 -37.71 -9.38
N ALA A 57 -16.21 -37.65 -8.13
CA ALA A 57 -15.57 -36.89 -7.08
C ALA A 57 -14.19 -37.49 -6.73
N MET A 58 -13.25 -36.60 -6.36
CA MET A 58 -11.90 -36.97 -5.94
C MET A 58 -11.75 -36.96 -4.40
N TYR A 59 -12.59 -36.19 -3.70
CA TYR A 59 -12.51 -36.01 -2.26
C TYR A 59 -13.85 -36.28 -1.59
N ASN A 60 -13.78 -36.87 -0.41
CA ASN A 60 -14.93 -37.07 0.45
C ASN A 60 -15.40 -35.74 1.04
N GLY A 61 -16.71 -35.64 1.35
CA GLY A 61 -17.24 -34.56 2.14
C GLY A 61 -16.87 -34.67 3.62
N ASN A 62 -17.52 -33.85 4.43
CA ASN A 62 -17.28 -33.67 5.86
C ASN A 62 -15.83 -33.21 6.17
N VAL A 63 -15.38 -32.19 5.45
CA VAL A 63 -14.04 -31.62 5.59
C VAL A 63 -14.10 -30.09 5.53
N LEU A 64 -13.05 -29.43 6.01
CA LEU A 64 -12.85 -28.00 5.80
C LEU A 64 -11.94 -27.79 4.60
N THR A 65 -12.26 -26.82 3.75
CA THR A 65 -11.42 -26.37 2.63
C THR A 65 -10.97 -24.93 2.84
N ILE A 66 -9.71 -24.64 2.50
CA ILE A 66 -9.13 -23.32 2.71
C ILE A 66 -8.38 -22.93 1.43
N SER A 67 -8.65 -21.74 0.91
CA SER A 67 -7.96 -21.17 -0.23
C SER A 67 -6.56 -20.66 0.14
N THR A 68 -5.56 -20.85 -0.72
CA THR A 68 -4.21 -20.29 -0.52
C THR A 68 -4.14 -18.78 -0.69
N GLN A 69 -5.06 -18.15 -1.42
CA GLN A 69 -5.03 -16.73 -1.76
C GLN A 69 -6.14 -15.88 -1.12
N GLY A 70 -7.29 -16.46 -0.88
CA GLY A 70 -8.45 -15.72 -0.38
C GLY A 70 -8.71 -15.91 1.11
N ALA A 71 -7.87 -16.69 1.77
CA ALA A 71 -7.81 -16.87 3.22
C ALA A 71 -9.19 -17.00 3.91
N THR A 72 -10.08 -17.81 3.36
CA THR A 72 -11.37 -18.13 3.96
C THR A 72 -11.54 -19.63 4.00
N ALA A 73 -11.96 -20.15 5.17
CA ALA A 73 -12.29 -21.54 5.36
C ALA A 73 -13.78 -21.79 5.07
N TYR A 74 -14.08 -22.94 4.48
CA TYR A 74 -15.44 -23.38 4.17
C TYR A 74 -15.63 -24.84 4.57
N TYR A 75 -16.86 -25.23 4.91
CA TYR A 75 -17.23 -26.62 5.14
C TYR A 75 -17.81 -27.24 3.89
N GLN A 76 -17.23 -28.36 3.47
CA GLN A 76 -17.74 -29.17 2.36
C GLN A 76 -18.44 -30.41 2.91
N GLU A 77 -19.76 -30.39 2.87
CA GLU A 77 -20.59 -31.52 3.36
C GLU A 77 -20.56 -32.70 2.41
N LYS A 78 -20.49 -32.44 1.10
CA LYS A 78 -20.62 -33.44 0.03
C LYS A 78 -19.29 -33.73 -0.65
N LEU A 79 -19.27 -34.80 -1.44
CA LEU A 79 -18.16 -35.15 -2.34
C LEU A 79 -17.83 -34.00 -3.30
N PHE A 80 -16.55 -33.73 -3.57
CA PHE A 80 -16.12 -32.61 -4.40
C PHE A 80 -14.82 -32.91 -5.18
N ILE A 81 -14.49 -32.02 -6.10
CA ILE A 81 -13.20 -31.90 -6.79
C ILE A 81 -12.58 -30.53 -6.48
N THR A 82 -11.27 -30.41 -6.70
CA THR A 82 -10.57 -29.14 -6.42
C THR A 82 -9.89 -28.55 -7.65
N GLY A 83 -9.84 -27.22 -7.69
CA GLY A 83 -8.89 -26.47 -8.51
C GLY A 83 -7.53 -26.32 -7.82
N THR A 84 -6.66 -25.50 -8.40
CA THR A 84 -5.32 -25.22 -7.85
C THR A 84 -5.39 -24.44 -6.54
N GLY A 85 -4.56 -24.80 -5.55
CA GLY A 85 -4.34 -24.01 -4.35
C GLY A 85 -5.47 -24.08 -3.33
N VAL A 86 -5.97 -25.28 -3.06
CA VAL A 86 -6.96 -25.56 -2.01
C VAL A 86 -6.35 -26.51 -0.98
N HIS A 87 -6.31 -26.10 0.29
CA HIS A 87 -6.01 -26.99 1.40
C HIS A 87 -7.27 -27.69 1.89
N ILE A 88 -7.17 -28.94 2.27
CA ILE A 88 -8.24 -29.77 2.82
C ILE A 88 -7.81 -30.18 4.22
N LEU A 89 -8.63 -29.87 5.23
CA LEU A 89 -8.44 -30.30 6.61
C LEU A 89 -9.55 -31.28 7.00
N SER A 90 -9.19 -32.44 7.49
CA SER A 90 -10.12 -33.48 7.93
C SER A 90 -9.85 -33.91 9.37
N HIS A 91 -10.89 -34.34 10.06
CA HIS A 91 -10.84 -34.94 11.38
C HIS A 91 -12.07 -35.85 11.56
N GLU A 92 -11.92 -36.99 12.23
CA GLU A 92 -13.01 -37.98 12.41
C GLU A 92 -14.24 -37.44 13.13
N LYS A 93 -14.05 -36.50 14.08
CA LYS A 93 -15.13 -35.87 14.86
C LYS A 93 -15.77 -34.65 14.15
N LEU A 94 -15.32 -34.28 12.92
CA LEU A 94 -15.96 -33.20 12.19
C LEU A 94 -17.43 -33.53 11.89
N ASN A 95 -18.28 -32.51 12.03
CA ASN A 95 -19.65 -32.51 11.56
C ASN A 95 -20.05 -31.08 11.15
N ARG A 96 -21.24 -30.94 10.56
CA ARG A 96 -21.77 -29.65 10.09
C ARG A 96 -21.67 -28.54 11.15
N PHE A 97 -22.04 -28.85 12.40
CA PHE A 97 -22.19 -27.83 13.43
C PHE A 97 -20.85 -27.43 14.06
N ASN A 98 -20.01 -28.39 14.47
CA ASN A 98 -18.71 -28.06 15.02
C ASN A 98 -17.80 -27.40 13.96
N SER A 99 -18.02 -27.69 12.66
CA SER A 99 -17.34 -27.02 11.56
C SER A 99 -17.63 -25.51 11.49
N LEU A 100 -18.81 -25.03 11.87
CA LEU A 100 -19.12 -23.60 11.93
C LEU A 100 -18.25 -22.87 12.95
N PHE A 101 -18.03 -23.48 14.12
CA PHE A 101 -17.11 -22.96 15.13
C PHE A 101 -15.67 -22.95 14.60
N LEU A 102 -15.22 -24.07 14.03
CA LEU A 102 -13.86 -24.24 13.50
C LEU A 102 -13.57 -23.30 12.35
N ILE A 103 -14.50 -23.10 11.40
CA ILE A 103 -14.40 -22.11 10.33
C ILE A 103 -14.15 -20.72 10.91
N SER A 104 -14.92 -20.34 11.93
CA SER A 104 -14.81 -19.02 12.55
C SER A 104 -13.46 -18.84 13.24
N ALA A 105 -12.95 -19.86 13.93
CA ALA A 105 -11.65 -19.86 14.58
C ALA A 105 -10.49 -19.83 13.54
N ILE A 106 -10.59 -20.64 12.48
CA ILE A 106 -9.60 -20.66 11.38
C ILE A 106 -9.61 -19.32 10.64
N ASN A 107 -10.76 -18.70 10.41
CA ASN A 107 -10.85 -17.42 9.75
C ASN A 107 -10.16 -16.27 10.52
N LYS A 108 -9.96 -16.38 11.84
CA LYS A 108 -9.08 -15.46 12.60
C LYS A 108 -7.62 -15.64 12.18
N ILE A 109 -7.15 -16.88 11.99
CA ILE A 109 -5.80 -17.18 11.48
C ILE A 109 -5.65 -16.61 10.07
N MET A 110 -6.68 -16.79 9.25
CA MET A 110 -6.63 -16.44 7.83
C MET A 110 -6.48 -14.93 7.57
N LYS A 111 -6.85 -14.07 8.51
CA LYS A 111 -6.71 -12.60 8.39
C LYS A 111 -5.26 -12.14 8.14
N ILE A 112 -4.26 -12.91 8.52
CA ILE A 112 -2.84 -12.58 8.32
C ILE A 112 -2.32 -12.94 6.92
N TYR A 113 -3.05 -13.78 6.17
CA TYR A 113 -2.67 -14.22 4.83
C TYR A 113 -3.44 -13.46 3.75
N GLY A 114 -2.86 -13.35 2.56
CA GLY A 114 -3.48 -12.66 1.43
C GLY A 114 -2.53 -12.56 0.24
N PHE A 115 -2.88 -11.73 -0.73
CA PHE A 115 -2.03 -11.49 -1.88
C PHE A 115 -0.67 -10.93 -1.43
N GLY A 116 0.42 -11.58 -1.85
CA GLY A 116 1.79 -11.20 -1.45
C GLY A 116 2.29 -11.89 -0.18
N TYR A 117 1.41 -12.56 0.59
CA TYR A 117 1.79 -13.46 1.69
C TYR A 117 0.82 -14.64 1.71
N GLU A 118 0.98 -15.55 0.75
CA GLU A 118 0.07 -16.67 0.55
C GLU A 118 0.20 -17.72 1.65
N LEU A 119 -0.92 -18.40 1.94
CA LEU A 119 -0.97 -19.53 2.86
C LEU A 119 -0.34 -20.76 2.20
N SER A 120 0.87 -21.13 2.61
CA SER A 120 1.49 -22.42 2.25
C SER A 120 1.08 -23.51 3.22
N SER A 121 1.24 -24.80 2.83
CA SER A 121 1.00 -25.93 3.73
C SER A 121 1.80 -25.83 5.03
N LYS A 122 3.09 -25.43 4.94
CA LYS A 122 3.96 -25.24 6.10
C LYS A 122 3.42 -24.18 7.05
N ARG A 123 2.95 -23.05 6.51
CA ARG A 123 2.38 -21.96 7.32
C ARG A 123 1.05 -22.34 7.95
N LEU A 124 0.17 -23.01 7.20
CA LEU A 124 -1.12 -23.49 7.72
C LEU A 124 -0.91 -24.44 8.88
N LEU A 125 -0.08 -25.46 8.70
CA LEU A 125 0.17 -26.49 9.70
C LEU A 125 0.84 -25.94 10.96
N ALA A 126 1.78 -25.01 10.82
CA ALA A 126 2.44 -24.34 11.93
C ALA A 126 1.58 -23.29 12.64
N SER A 127 0.41 -22.89 12.07
CA SER A 127 -0.47 -21.89 12.67
C SER A 127 -1.09 -22.39 13.96
N ASN A 128 -1.25 -21.49 14.93
CA ASN A 128 -1.89 -21.74 16.21
C ASN A 128 -3.41 -21.48 16.13
N ILE A 129 -4.21 -22.44 16.59
CA ILE A 129 -5.65 -22.31 16.72
C ILE A 129 -6.06 -22.44 18.20
N LYS A 130 -6.91 -21.53 18.70
CA LYS A 130 -7.42 -21.58 20.07
C LYS A 130 -8.78 -22.28 20.08
N LEU A 131 -8.87 -23.40 20.81
CA LEU A 131 -10.05 -24.23 20.86
C LEU A 131 -10.50 -24.44 22.32
N PRO A 132 -11.83 -24.65 22.57
CA PRO A 132 -12.33 -24.99 23.87
C PRO A 132 -11.85 -26.37 24.28
N VAL A 133 -11.57 -26.54 25.59
CA VAL A 133 -11.10 -27.80 26.17
C VAL A 133 -12.00 -28.24 27.33
N VAL A 134 -12.06 -29.54 27.56
CA VAL A 134 -12.60 -30.14 28.76
C VAL A 134 -11.56 -30.13 29.88
N SER A 135 -11.93 -30.56 31.09
CA SER A 135 -11.09 -30.45 32.31
C SER A 135 -9.75 -31.17 32.24
N ASP A 136 -9.57 -32.14 31.36
CA ASP A 136 -8.34 -32.90 31.11
C ASP A 136 -7.44 -32.32 29.98
N GLY A 137 -7.84 -31.17 29.41
CA GLY A 137 -7.08 -30.50 28.33
C GLY A 137 -7.40 -31.01 26.92
N GLU A 138 -8.29 -32.01 26.78
CA GLU A 138 -8.71 -32.44 25.44
C GLU A 138 -9.70 -31.45 24.80
N ILE A 139 -9.72 -31.40 23.44
CA ILE A 139 -10.62 -30.52 22.69
C ILE A 139 -12.08 -30.86 22.94
N ASP A 140 -12.88 -29.88 23.33
CA ASP A 140 -14.31 -30.01 23.60
C ASP A 140 -15.12 -29.90 22.28
N TRP A 141 -15.17 -31.02 21.55
CA TRP A 141 -15.94 -31.13 20.32
C TRP A 141 -17.45 -30.95 20.54
N TYR A 142 -17.94 -31.35 21.70
CA TYR A 142 -19.35 -31.25 22.04
C TYR A 142 -19.78 -29.79 22.25
N TYR A 143 -18.96 -29.01 22.92
CA TYR A 143 -19.21 -27.58 23.07
C TYR A 143 -19.24 -26.87 21.73
N MET A 144 -18.25 -27.14 20.84
CA MET A 144 -18.22 -26.55 19.50
C MET A 144 -19.45 -26.93 18.68
N GLU A 145 -19.93 -28.16 18.78
CA GLU A 145 -21.15 -28.60 18.12
C GLU A 145 -22.39 -27.87 18.65
N ALA A 146 -22.51 -27.75 19.98
CA ALA A 146 -23.62 -27.03 20.60
C ALA A 146 -23.68 -25.54 20.20
N GLU A 147 -22.54 -24.86 20.19
CA GLU A 147 -22.47 -23.47 19.76
C GLU A 147 -22.78 -23.32 18.26
N GLY A 148 -22.33 -24.23 17.42
CA GLY A 148 -22.65 -24.23 15.99
C GLY A 148 -24.15 -24.45 15.71
N LYS A 149 -24.82 -25.36 16.43
CA LYS A 149 -26.28 -25.54 16.35
C LYS A 149 -27.02 -24.26 16.73
N ARG A 150 -26.63 -23.66 17.85
CA ARG A 150 -27.21 -22.39 18.32
C ARG A 150 -27.01 -21.26 17.31
N ALA A 151 -25.83 -21.19 16.70
CA ALA A 151 -25.50 -20.17 15.71
C ALA A 151 -26.31 -20.34 14.41
N GLU A 152 -26.50 -21.56 13.93
CA GLU A 152 -27.35 -21.83 12.76
C GLU A 152 -28.81 -21.48 13.02
N GLU A 153 -29.36 -21.79 14.17
CA GLU A 153 -30.70 -21.37 14.57
C GLU A 153 -30.85 -19.85 14.62
N GLU A 154 -29.84 -19.15 15.14
CA GLU A 154 -29.86 -17.70 15.21
C GLU A 154 -29.70 -17.07 13.82
N ALA A 155 -28.86 -17.62 12.96
CA ALA A 155 -28.71 -17.19 11.58
C ALA A 155 -30.00 -17.35 10.76
N LEU A 156 -30.72 -18.46 10.96
CA LEU A 156 -32.05 -18.70 10.36
C LEU A 156 -33.06 -17.64 10.78
N LYS A 157 -33.13 -17.29 12.09
CA LYS A 157 -34.04 -16.26 12.61
C LYS A 157 -33.75 -14.87 11.98
N ARG A 158 -32.51 -14.58 11.65
CA ARG A 158 -32.07 -13.31 11.04
C ARG A 158 -32.17 -13.28 9.52
N SER A 159 -32.46 -14.41 8.85
CA SER A 159 -32.62 -14.49 7.40
C SER A 159 -33.75 -13.58 6.90
N PRO A 160 -33.56 -12.86 5.74
CA PRO A 160 -34.62 -12.08 5.11
C PRO A 160 -35.88 -12.92 4.79
N LEU A 161 -35.72 -14.21 4.50
CA LEU A 161 -36.83 -15.13 4.26
C LEU A 161 -37.69 -15.32 5.52
N TYR A 162 -37.03 -15.39 6.70
CA TYR A 162 -37.73 -15.49 8.00
C TYR A 162 -38.38 -14.15 8.37
N ARG A 163 -37.80 -13.00 7.96
CA ARG A 163 -38.38 -11.67 8.18
C ARG A 163 -39.61 -11.40 7.29
N LYS A 164 -39.68 -11.94 6.06
CA LYS A 164 -40.87 -11.87 5.21
C LYS A 164 -42.09 -12.55 5.85
N LEU A 165 -41.88 -13.46 6.78
CA LEU A 165 -42.93 -14.11 7.56
C LEU A 165 -43.34 -13.28 8.79
N LYS A 166 -42.57 -12.23 9.16
CA LYS A 166 -42.89 -11.30 10.27
C LYS A 166 -42.63 -9.86 9.79
N GLU A 167 -43.56 -9.30 8.98
CA GLU A 167 -43.50 -7.88 8.62
C GLU A 167 -43.73 -6.99 9.85
N ILE A 168 -42.73 -6.17 10.17
CA ILE A 168 -42.92 -4.88 10.86
C ILE A 168 -41.92 -3.86 10.25
N LYS A 169 -42.51 -2.75 9.81
CA LYS A 169 -41.89 -1.56 9.23
C LYS A 169 -40.84 -0.92 10.12
N MET A 170 -39.72 -0.50 9.57
CA MET A 170 -38.91 0.59 10.13
C MET A 170 -38.26 1.45 9.04
N ASP A 171 -38.45 2.75 9.20
CA ASP A 171 -37.98 3.83 8.32
C ASP A 171 -36.45 3.97 8.27
N LYS A 172 -35.96 4.22 7.06
CA LYS A 172 -34.55 4.61 6.82
C LYS A 172 -34.40 6.13 6.90
N LYS A 173 -33.69 6.62 7.89
CA LYS A 173 -33.13 7.99 7.88
C LYS A 173 -31.66 7.96 7.49
N VAL A 174 -31.33 8.58 6.36
CA VAL A 174 -29.94 8.83 5.91
C VAL A 174 -29.41 10.09 6.57
N LYS A 175 -28.30 10.01 7.29
CA LYS A 175 -27.57 11.18 7.80
C LYS A 175 -26.51 11.62 6.79
N LYS A 176 -26.58 12.89 6.38
CA LYS A 176 -25.52 13.58 5.60
C LYS A 176 -24.36 13.97 6.52
N PHE A 177 -23.14 13.67 6.11
CA PHE A 177 -21.91 14.15 6.75
C PHE A 177 -21.35 15.38 6.03
N LYS A 178 -20.91 16.37 6.79
CA LYS A 178 -20.11 17.52 6.32
C LYS A 178 -18.63 17.18 6.45
N VAL A 179 -17.83 17.49 5.44
CA VAL A 179 -16.38 17.29 5.38
C VAL A 179 -15.74 18.65 5.09
N GLU A 180 -14.55 18.88 5.65
CA GLU A 180 -13.78 20.14 5.50
C GLU A 180 -13.46 20.46 4.04
N ASP A 181 -13.80 21.70 3.62
CA ASP A 181 -14.11 22.02 2.22
C ASP A 181 -12.91 22.19 1.26
N SER A 182 -11.69 22.57 1.73
CA SER A 182 -10.61 23.00 0.84
C SER A 182 -9.86 21.87 0.09
N GLU A 183 -9.63 20.72 0.71
CA GLU A 183 -8.95 19.59 0.06
C GLU A 183 -9.85 18.88 -0.97
N ILE A 184 -11.16 18.83 -0.67
CA ILE A 184 -12.17 18.26 -1.58
C ILE A 184 -12.30 19.13 -2.84
N ASP A 185 -12.25 20.44 -2.69
CA ASP A 185 -12.37 21.35 -3.82
C ASP A 185 -11.14 21.25 -4.74
N LEU A 186 -9.93 21.12 -4.19
CA LEU A 186 -8.72 20.86 -4.98
C LEU A 186 -8.80 19.54 -5.75
N LYS A 187 -9.30 18.47 -5.15
CA LYS A 187 -9.49 17.18 -5.84
C LYS A 187 -10.48 17.28 -6.99
N LYS A 188 -11.59 18.00 -6.79
CA LYS A 188 -12.59 18.25 -7.84
C LYS A 188 -12.01 19.08 -8.99
N ILE A 189 -11.24 20.12 -8.67
CA ILE A 189 -10.57 20.97 -9.66
C ILE A 189 -9.54 20.13 -10.43
N ALA A 190 -8.72 19.32 -9.75
CA ALA A 190 -7.74 18.44 -10.38
C ALA A 190 -8.40 17.46 -11.36
N LEU A 191 -9.49 16.81 -10.93
CA LEU A 191 -10.27 15.88 -11.78
C LEU A 191 -10.85 16.61 -13.00
N SER A 192 -11.44 17.78 -12.81
CA SER A 192 -12.02 18.57 -13.89
C SER A 192 -10.97 18.98 -14.92
N LEU A 193 -9.82 19.49 -14.46
CA LEU A 193 -8.70 19.88 -15.32
C LEU A 193 -8.07 18.68 -16.05
N ASN A 194 -7.92 17.53 -15.38
CA ASN A 194 -7.44 16.31 -16.04
C ASN A 194 -8.38 15.85 -17.15
N ASN A 195 -9.70 15.81 -16.89
CA ASN A 195 -10.71 15.45 -17.89
C ASN A 195 -10.72 16.45 -19.05
N TYR A 196 -10.59 17.73 -18.76
CA TYR A 196 -10.53 18.77 -19.77
C TYR A 196 -9.28 18.66 -20.66
N MET A 197 -8.09 18.41 -20.07
CA MET A 197 -6.87 18.15 -20.83
C MET A 197 -6.99 16.92 -21.75
N TYR A 198 -7.73 15.91 -21.33
CA TYR A 198 -8.03 14.75 -22.16
C TYR A 198 -8.97 15.09 -23.31
N SER A 199 -10.13 15.68 -23.00
CA SER A 199 -11.21 15.87 -24.00
C SER A 199 -10.93 17.04 -24.96
N ALA A 200 -10.37 18.16 -24.47
CA ALA A 200 -10.18 19.36 -25.25
C ALA A 200 -8.78 19.47 -25.90
N MET A 201 -7.73 18.97 -25.20
CA MET A 201 -6.36 19.03 -25.71
C MET A 201 -5.89 17.72 -26.34
N ASN A 202 -6.57 16.61 -26.10
CA ASN A 202 -6.09 15.25 -26.41
C ASN A 202 -4.65 15.02 -25.89
N LEU A 203 -4.32 15.64 -24.76
CA LEU A 203 -2.99 15.57 -24.18
C LEU A 203 -2.78 14.20 -23.55
N SER A 204 -1.71 13.51 -23.96
CA SER A 204 -1.35 12.23 -23.40
C SER A 204 -1.23 12.31 -21.86
N ILE A 205 -1.69 11.28 -21.19
CA ILE A 205 -1.71 11.18 -19.73
C ILE A 205 -0.32 11.44 -19.11
N ASN A 206 0.74 11.03 -19.80
CA ASN A 206 2.12 11.21 -19.37
C ASN A 206 2.59 12.67 -19.36
N PHE A 207 1.92 13.55 -20.12
CA PHE A 207 2.26 14.97 -20.23
C PHE A 207 1.43 15.88 -19.34
N ARG A 208 0.28 15.40 -18.82
CA ARG A 208 -0.61 16.26 -18.03
C ARG A 208 0.01 16.72 -16.70
N PRO A 209 0.58 15.82 -15.84
CA PRO A 209 1.22 16.28 -14.62
C PRO A 209 2.40 17.23 -14.86
N PRO A 210 3.36 16.94 -15.77
CA PRO A 210 4.41 17.88 -16.13
C PRO A 210 3.87 19.24 -16.56
N PHE A 211 2.84 19.26 -17.41
CA PHE A 211 2.25 20.50 -17.90
C PHE A 211 1.65 21.35 -16.76
N ILE A 212 0.88 20.75 -15.88
CA ILE A 212 0.31 21.42 -14.70
C ILE A 212 1.43 22.01 -13.82
N SER A 213 2.50 21.25 -13.60
CA SER A 213 3.64 21.72 -12.80
C SER A 213 4.28 22.97 -13.42
N LEU A 214 4.53 22.96 -14.73
CA LEU A 214 5.08 24.12 -15.43
C LEU A 214 4.13 25.32 -15.39
N ALA A 215 2.84 25.09 -15.62
CA ALA A 215 1.84 26.14 -15.57
C ALA A 215 1.77 26.82 -14.18
N ILE A 216 1.87 26.05 -13.11
CA ILE A 216 1.92 26.58 -11.74
C ILE A 216 3.21 27.38 -11.52
N ILE A 217 4.38 26.86 -11.94
CA ILE A 217 5.66 27.60 -11.82
C ILE A 217 5.61 28.90 -12.60
N ALA A 218 5.08 28.89 -13.83
CA ALA A 218 4.91 30.10 -14.62
C ALA A 218 4.00 31.13 -13.94
N LEU A 219 2.91 30.66 -13.33
CA LEU A 219 1.97 31.51 -12.58
C LEU A 219 2.52 32.05 -11.24
N MET A 220 3.69 31.58 -10.80
CA MET A 220 4.45 32.19 -9.69
C MET A 220 5.19 33.46 -10.12
N ASP A 221 5.49 33.61 -11.42
CA ASP A 221 6.00 34.85 -12.00
C ASP A 221 4.88 35.91 -11.99
N ARG A 222 5.15 37.04 -11.33
CA ARG A 222 4.18 38.11 -11.16
C ARG A 222 3.76 38.71 -12.49
N ASP A 223 4.71 38.87 -13.40
CA ASP A 223 4.48 39.49 -14.72
C ASP A 223 3.58 38.58 -15.55
N PHE A 224 3.92 37.29 -15.68
CA PHE A 224 3.11 36.32 -16.39
C PHE A 224 1.71 36.16 -15.79
N LYS A 225 1.63 36.10 -14.46
CA LYS A 225 0.33 36.01 -13.77
C LYS A 225 -0.58 37.21 -14.04
N SER A 226 -0.01 38.42 -14.24
CA SER A 226 -0.77 39.62 -14.52
C SER A 226 -1.22 39.77 -15.98
N GLU A 227 -0.65 38.97 -16.91
CA GLU A 227 -0.97 39.03 -18.32
C GLU A 227 -2.42 38.62 -18.64
N ASP A 228 -2.94 39.22 -19.68
CA ASP A 228 -4.18 38.77 -20.34
C ASP A 228 -3.85 37.71 -21.38
N PHE A 229 -4.13 36.45 -21.06
CA PHE A 229 -3.85 35.32 -21.95
C PHE A 229 -4.67 35.37 -23.25
N SER A 230 -5.79 36.09 -23.26
CA SER A 230 -6.62 36.27 -24.45
C SER A 230 -5.99 37.18 -25.52
N ALA A 231 -4.95 37.93 -25.16
CA ALA A 231 -4.25 38.80 -26.07
C ALA A 231 -3.32 38.04 -27.07
N TYR A 232 -3.03 36.76 -26.79
CA TYR A 232 -2.17 35.96 -27.65
C TYR A 232 -2.88 35.53 -28.93
N ARG A 233 -2.12 35.44 -30.04
CA ARG A 233 -2.65 35.05 -31.35
C ARG A 233 -2.56 33.53 -31.60
N THR A 234 -1.63 32.87 -30.96
CA THR A 234 -1.39 31.42 -31.13
C THR A 234 -1.07 30.79 -29.79
N SER A 235 -1.50 29.56 -29.61
CA SER A 235 -1.15 28.73 -28.44
C SER A 235 0.36 28.52 -28.34
N THR A 236 1.09 28.50 -29.49
CA THR A 236 2.57 28.43 -29.54
C THR A 236 3.22 29.64 -28.89
N ALA A 237 2.74 30.86 -29.19
CA ALA A 237 3.27 32.07 -28.60
C ALA A 237 3.04 32.13 -27.09
N LEU A 238 1.85 31.75 -26.65
CA LEU A 238 1.49 31.65 -25.22
C LEU A 238 2.33 30.57 -24.51
N MET A 239 2.54 29.42 -25.14
CA MET A 239 3.35 28.33 -24.56
C MET A 239 4.84 28.74 -24.46
N ASN A 240 5.39 29.42 -25.46
CA ASN A 240 6.76 29.96 -25.41
C ASN A 240 6.91 30.98 -24.27
N ARG A 241 5.92 31.85 -24.09
CA ARG A 241 5.90 32.83 -22.99
C ARG A 241 5.81 32.16 -21.62
N LEU A 242 4.98 31.11 -21.51
CA LEU A 242 4.90 30.27 -20.30
C LEU A 242 6.27 29.66 -19.97
N LEU A 243 6.95 29.04 -20.95
CA LEU A 243 8.27 28.44 -20.75
C LEU A 243 9.32 29.48 -20.36
N GLN A 244 9.28 30.67 -20.94
CA GLN A 244 10.14 31.79 -20.54
C GLN A 244 9.90 32.21 -19.09
N SER A 245 8.65 32.25 -18.67
CA SER A 245 8.29 32.56 -17.29
C SER A 245 8.76 31.48 -16.32
N VAL A 246 8.67 30.20 -16.71
CA VAL A 246 9.26 29.11 -15.93
C VAL A 246 10.76 29.30 -15.77
N GLU A 247 11.50 29.56 -16.86
CA GLU A 247 12.94 29.80 -16.80
C GLU A 247 13.30 30.99 -15.90
N ASN A 248 12.57 32.10 -16.01
CA ASN A 248 12.75 33.27 -15.16
C ASN A 248 12.50 32.96 -13.67
N THR A 249 11.41 32.25 -13.37
CA THR A 249 11.07 31.86 -12.00
C THR A 249 12.14 30.95 -11.41
N LEU A 250 12.57 29.93 -12.14
CA LEU A 250 13.58 28.98 -11.67
C LEU A 250 14.93 29.66 -11.46
N LYS A 251 15.38 30.50 -12.42
CA LYS A 251 16.69 31.15 -12.37
C LYS A 251 16.76 32.29 -11.35
N ASN A 252 15.81 33.21 -11.41
CA ASN A 252 15.89 34.46 -10.68
C ASN A 252 15.31 34.37 -9.28
N ASN A 253 14.26 33.56 -9.09
CA ASN A 253 13.57 33.43 -7.80
C ASN A 253 14.05 32.25 -6.96
N LEU A 254 14.60 31.21 -7.61
CA LEU A 254 14.90 29.93 -6.98
C LEU A 254 16.36 29.49 -7.14
N ASN A 255 17.19 30.29 -7.85
CA ASN A 255 18.63 30.06 -8.06
C ASN A 255 19.01 28.70 -8.67
N PHE A 256 18.16 28.14 -9.55
CA PHE A 256 18.49 26.95 -10.31
C PHE A 256 19.58 27.25 -11.36
N THR A 257 20.45 26.26 -11.59
CA THR A 257 21.50 26.35 -12.61
C THR A 257 20.93 26.22 -14.03
N ASP A 258 21.63 26.77 -15.01
CA ASP A 258 21.21 26.65 -16.42
C ASP A 258 21.10 25.19 -16.88
N ASN A 259 21.92 24.28 -16.35
CA ASN A 259 21.83 22.84 -16.63
C ASN A 259 20.58 22.20 -16.07
N GLU A 260 20.17 22.54 -14.84
CA GLU A 260 18.93 22.04 -14.23
C GLU A 260 17.71 22.56 -15.00
N ILE A 261 17.71 23.83 -15.38
CA ILE A 261 16.65 24.45 -16.18
C ILE A 261 16.57 23.78 -17.56
N LEU A 262 17.72 23.54 -18.20
CA LEU A 262 17.81 22.88 -19.52
C LEU A 262 17.24 21.43 -19.43
N ASN A 263 17.55 20.70 -18.38
CA ASN A 263 17.01 19.36 -18.13
C ASN A 263 15.49 19.37 -17.99
N ILE A 264 14.94 20.31 -17.22
CA ILE A 264 13.50 20.52 -17.10
C ILE A 264 12.89 20.80 -18.49
N ARG A 265 13.46 21.75 -19.23
CA ARG A 265 13.00 22.14 -20.56
C ARG A 265 13.02 20.98 -21.57
N ASN A 266 14.09 20.18 -21.59
CA ASN A 266 14.25 19.06 -22.52
C ASN A 266 13.31 17.88 -22.18
N THR A 267 13.03 17.67 -20.91
CA THR A 267 12.16 16.60 -20.47
C THR A 267 10.70 16.84 -20.86
N TYR A 268 10.28 18.07 -20.87
CA TYR A 268 8.89 18.44 -21.16
C TYR A 268 8.59 18.62 -22.65
N GLY A 269 9.28 17.97 -23.54
CA GLY A 269 9.15 17.90 -25.01
C GLY A 269 7.81 18.22 -25.68
N PHE A 270 7.12 19.27 -25.23
CA PHE A 270 5.81 19.71 -25.75
C PHE A 270 5.85 20.20 -27.21
N LYS A 271 7.01 20.35 -27.81
CA LYS A 271 7.17 20.89 -29.18
C LYS A 271 6.44 20.09 -30.26
N GLY A 272 6.07 18.85 -30.00
CA GLY A 272 5.36 17.99 -30.96
C GLY A 272 3.86 17.87 -30.71
N GLU A 273 3.34 18.36 -29.59
CA GLU A 273 1.94 18.22 -29.23
C GLU A 273 1.06 19.22 -30.00
N LYS A 274 0.12 18.72 -30.81
CA LYS A 274 -0.72 19.51 -31.68
C LYS A 274 -1.53 20.59 -30.95
N CYS A 275 -1.91 20.32 -29.71
CA CYS A 275 -2.70 21.25 -28.88
C CYS A 275 -1.98 22.57 -28.55
N PHE A 276 -0.64 22.62 -28.67
CA PHE A 276 0.14 23.82 -28.44
C PHE A 276 0.51 24.57 -29.74
N ASN A 277 -0.05 24.18 -30.88
CA ASN A 277 0.22 24.76 -32.22
C ASN A 277 -1.03 25.33 -32.90
N ALA A 278 -2.08 25.64 -32.12
CA ALA A 278 -3.33 26.16 -32.65
C ALA A 278 -3.35 27.69 -32.80
N LEU A 279 -4.18 28.18 -33.72
CA LEU A 279 -4.57 29.59 -33.79
C LEU A 279 -5.68 29.86 -32.78
N ILE A 280 -5.53 30.89 -31.96
CA ILE A 280 -6.52 31.29 -30.97
C ILE A 280 -7.62 32.10 -31.67
N ASP A 281 -8.89 31.72 -31.49
CA ASP A 281 -10.02 32.47 -32.01
C ASP A 281 -10.17 33.80 -31.26
N LYS A 282 -10.04 34.92 -32.00
CA LYS A 282 -10.15 36.26 -31.44
C LYS A 282 -11.56 36.59 -30.93
N LYS A 283 -12.61 35.92 -31.45
CA LYS A 283 -14.00 36.15 -31.05
C LYS A 283 -14.36 35.41 -29.78
N ASP A 284 -13.71 34.28 -29.54
CA ASP A 284 -13.86 33.47 -28.34
C ASP A 284 -12.51 32.89 -27.89
N PRO A 285 -11.62 33.74 -27.30
CA PRO A 285 -10.30 33.28 -26.84
C PRO A 285 -10.36 32.18 -25.80
N LEU A 286 -11.41 32.13 -24.99
CA LEU A 286 -11.61 31.12 -23.95
C LEU A 286 -11.98 29.74 -24.55
N SER A 287 -12.28 29.66 -25.82
CA SER A 287 -12.40 28.37 -26.52
C SER A 287 -11.05 27.67 -26.71
N ASP A 288 -9.93 28.40 -26.63
CA ASP A 288 -8.60 27.79 -26.65
C ASP A 288 -8.32 27.04 -25.33
N PRO A 289 -8.01 25.73 -25.41
CA PRO A 289 -7.84 24.91 -24.22
C PRO A 289 -6.68 25.35 -23.31
N LEU A 290 -5.59 25.90 -23.89
CA LEU A 290 -4.45 26.37 -23.12
C LEU A 290 -4.82 27.58 -22.28
N ILE A 291 -5.52 28.57 -22.88
CA ILE A 291 -6.00 29.76 -22.18
C ILE A 291 -6.94 29.37 -21.05
N ASN A 292 -7.87 28.47 -21.34
CA ASN A 292 -8.87 28.02 -20.34
C ASN A 292 -8.21 27.38 -19.13
N ILE A 293 -7.23 26.48 -19.33
CA ILE A 293 -6.50 25.83 -18.23
C ILE A 293 -5.68 26.84 -17.43
N LEU A 294 -4.94 27.74 -18.10
CA LEU A 294 -4.13 28.74 -17.40
C LEU A 294 -5.00 29.69 -16.57
N THR A 295 -6.15 30.10 -17.10
CA THR A 295 -7.14 30.92 -16.38
C THR A 295 -7.71 30.16 -15.18
N ALA A 296 -8.13 28.91 -15.38
CA ALA A 296 -8.64 28.08 -14.28
C ALA A 296 -7.61 27.84 -13.18
N LEU A 297 -6.33 27.60 -13.53
CA LEU A 297 -5.25 27.47 -12.55
C LEU A 297 -4.99 28.78 -11.80
N LYS A 298 -4.96 29.91 -12.53
CA LYS A 298 -4.76 31.25 -11.96
C LYS A 298 -5.84 31.59 -10.92
N ASP A 299 -7.09 31.41 -11.29
CA ASP A 299 -8.23 31.88 -10.49
C ASP A 299 -8.57 30.94 -9.33
N ASN A 300 -8.43 29.62 -9.52
CA ASN A 300 -8.85 28.64 -8.51
C ASN A 300 -7.67 28.06 -7.73
N VAL A 301 -6.60 27.59 -8.40
CA VAL A 301 -5.52 26.84 -7.74
C VAL A 301 -4.52 27.80 -7.08
N MET A 302 -4.10 28.88 -7.77
CA MET A 302 -3.16 29.84 -7.20
C MET A 302 -3.74 30.64 -6.04
N SER A 303 -5.05 30.79 -5.99
CA SER A 303 -5.75 31.37 -4.83
C SER A 303 -5.58 30.49 -3.58
N ILE A 304 -5.80 29.17 -3.71
CA ILE A 304 -5.62 28.20 -2.61
C ILE A 304 -4.16 28.10 -2.20
N TYR A 305 -3.23 28.05 -3.17
CA TYR A 305 -1.79 28.01 -2.93
C TYR A 305 -1.30 29.21 -2.13
N ASN A 306 -1.77 30.42 -2.45
CA ASN A 306 -1.35 31.65 -1.75
C ASN A 306 -1.94 31.75 -0.33
N SER A 307 -3.13 31.19 -0.10
CA SER A 307 -3.81 31.23 1.20
C SER A 307 -3.37 30.10 2.14
N ASN A 308 -2.83 28.99 1.61
CA ASN A 308 -2.46 27.82 2.40
C ASN A 308 -1.17 27.16 1.89
N GLN A 309 -0.02 27.72 2.24
CA GLN A 309 1.31 27.25 1.82
C GLN A 309 1.67 25.84 2.33
N ASN A 310 0.94 25.32 3.33
CA ASN A 310 1.13 23.98 3.87
C ASN A 310 0.37 22.90 3.10
N LEU A 311 -0.52 23.28 2.17
CA LEU A 311 -1.28 22.34 1.37
C LEU A 311 -0.45 21.88 0.18
N ASP A 312 -0.29 20.56 0.05
CA ASP A 312 0.41 19.95 -1.09
C ASP A 312 -0.46 19.97 -2.37
N VAL A 313 -0.56 21.15 -2.97
CA VAL A 313 -1.36 21.37 -4.18
C VAL A 313 -0.96 20.40 -5.28
N ILE A 314 0.34 20.23 -5.49
CA ILE A 314 0.86 19.33 -6.54
C ILE A 314 0.64 17.86 -6.20
N GLY A 315 0.90 17.46 -4.97
CA GLY A 315 0.64 16.09 -4.56
C GLY A 315 -0.83 15.69 -4.76
N ILE A 316 -1.77 16.60 -4.52
CA ILE A 316 -3.19 16.37 -4.80
C ILE A 316 -3.43 16.20 -6.31
N PHE A 317 -2.90 17.09 -7.14
CA PHE A 317 -2.99 16.96 -8.60
C PHE A 317 -2.35 15.67 -9.09
N TYR A 318 -1.17 15.33 -8.58
CA TYR A 318 -0.45 14.11 -8.93
C TYR A 318 -1.24 12.86 -8.60
N THR A 319 -1.75 12.77 -7.38
CA THR A 319 -2.54 11.62 -6.94
C THR A 319 -3.75 11.43 -7.84
N GLU A 320 -4.41 12.52 -8.22
CA GLU A 320 -5.58 12.45 -9.08
C GLU A 320 -5.22 12.01 -10.51
N PHE A 321 -4.19 12.57 -11.11
CA PHE A 321 -3.76 12.19 -12.46
C PHE A 321 -3.26 10.74 -12.54
N LEU A 322 -2.56 10.26 -11.53
CA LEU A 322 -2.05 8.89 -11.50
C LEU A 322 -3.14 7.83 -11.28
N ARG A 323 -4.29 8.18 -10.72
CA ARG A 323 -5.46 7.27 -10.68
C ARG A 323 -5.85 6.78 -12.07
N TYR A 324 -5.73 7.63 -13.07
CA TYR A 324 -6.08 7.29 -14.45
C TYR A 324 -4.96 6.56 -15.20
N VAL A 325 -3.70 6.76 -14.82
CA VAL A 325 -2.56 6.06 -15.44
C VAL A 325 -2.52 4.58 -15.06
N ASN A 326 -2.94 4.23 -13.84
CA ASN A 326 -2.89 2.86 -13.35
C ASN A 326 -4.05 1.98 -13.83
N GLY A 327 -5.11 2.56 -14.44
CA GLY A 327 -6.25 1.83 -15.01
C GLY A 327 -5.95 1.11 -16.33
N ASP A 328 -5.04 1.64 -17.14
CA ASP A 328 -4.60 1.05 -18.41
C ASP A 328 -3.14 0.60 -18.24
N LYS A 329 -2.87 -0.68 -17.95
CA LYS A 329 -1.57 -1.40 -17.93
C LYS A 329 -0.35 -0.47 -18.13
N GLY A 330 -0.19 0.48 -17.16
CA GLY A 330 0.57 1.70 -17.35
C GLY A 330 2.04 1.47 -17.64
N GLU A 331 2.52 2.11 -18.68
CA GLU A 331 3.92 2.17 -19.11
C GLU A 331 4.89 2.73 -18.06
N LEU A 332 4.41 3.40 -17.01
CA LEU A 332 5.27 4.06 -16.02
C LEU A 332 5.65 3.20 -14.82
N GLY A 333 4.85 2.20 -14.44
CA GLY A 333 5.16 1.32 -13.29
C GLY A 333 5.45 2.05 -11.96
N ILE A 334 5.08 3.33 -11.86
CA ILE A 334 5.40 4.20 -10.72
C ILE A 334 4.18 4.31 -9.83
N VAL A 335 4.34 3.91 -8.59
CA VAL A 335 3.32 4.07 -7.55
C VAL A 335 3.85 5.04 -6.50
N LEU A 336 3.21 6.18 -6.34
CA LEU A 336 3.59 7.16 -5.33
C LEU A 336 3.22 6.65 -3.93
N THR A 337 4.11 6.89 -2.98
CA THR A 337 3.85 6.58 -1.57
C THR A 337 2.77 7.52 -1.02
N PRO A 338 1.68 6.99 -0.42
CA PRO A 338 0.63 7.84 0.15
C PRO A 338 1.16 8.77 1.24
N LYS A 339 0.61 10.00 1.31
CA LYS A 339 1.08 11.04 2.24
C LYS A 339 1.13 10.58 3.70
N HIS A 340 0.08 9.90 4.18
CA HIS A 340 0.04 9.40 5.56
C HIS A 340 1.16 8.40 5.88
N ILE A 341 1.68 7.69 4.88
CA ILE A 341 2.82 6.77 5.01
C ILE A 341 4.14 7.52 4.96
N THR A 342 4.28 8.55 4.11
CA THR A 342 5.50 9.36 4.12
C THR A 342 5.66 10.10 5.45
N ASP A 343 4.57 10.57 6.05
CA ASP A 343 4.55 11.18 7.38
C ASP A 343 4.92 10.15 8.47
N LEU A 344 4.33 8.95 8.44
CA LEU A 344 4.64 7.85 9.37
C LEU A 344 6.13 7.47 9.31
N MET A 345 6.67 7.24 8.10
CA MET A 345 8.08 6.86 7.92
C MET A 345 9.03 7.99 8.36
N THR A 346 8.67 9.25 8.12
CA THR A 346 9.44 10.40 8.61
C THR A 346 9.46 10.46 10.14
N ASN A 347 8.35 10.14 10.79
CA ASN A 347 8.30 10.08 12.26
C ASN A 347 9.12 8.91 12.82
N LEU A 348 9.17 7.76 12.14
CA LEU A 348 10.01 6.61 12.51
C LEU A 348 11.51 6.92 12.45
N LEU A 349 11.96 7.85 11.60
CA LEU A 349 13.35 8.30 11.58
C LEU A 349 13.79 8.95 12.89
N ASN A 350 12.87 9.43 13.71
CA ASN A 350 13.15 10.14 14.96
C ASN A 350 14.21 11.25 14.75
N LEU A 351 13.85 12.20 13.87
CA LEU A 351 14.76 13.27 13.43
C LEU A 351 15.09 14.26 14.54
N ASN A 352 16.29 14.78 14.48
CA ASN A 352 16.74 15.96 15.23
C ASN A 352 17.36 17.01 14.28
N ILE A 353 17.65 18.21 14.81
CA ILE A 353 18.08 19.38 14.02
C ILE A 353 19.35 19.17 13.17
N ASN A 354 20.26 18.31 13.62
CA ASN A 354 21.56 18.08 12.96
C ASN A 354 21.54 16.89 11.99
N ASP A 355 20.40 16.22 11.85
CA ASP A 355 20.33 15.05 11.00
C ASP A 355 20.44 15.42 9.51
N LYS A 356 21.19 14.59 8.80
CA LYS A 356 21.30 14.60 7.34
C LYS A 356 20.63 13.37 6.78
N VAL A 357 19.69 13.58 5.85
CA VAL A 357 18.81 12.53 5.33
C VAL A 357 19.11 12.26 3.87
N ILE A 358 19.17 11.00 3.48
CA ILE A 358 19.25 10.59 2.08
C ILE A 358 17.98 9.90 1.62
N ASP A 359 17.63 10.13 0.34
CA ASP A 359 16.64 9.36 -0.42
C ASP A 359 17.24 8.94 -1.75
N THR A 360 17.54 7.66 -1.91
CA THR A 360 18.25 7.12 -3.08
C THR A 360 17.33 6.79 -4.25
N CYS A 361 15.99 6.86 -4.06
CA CYS A 361 14.97 6.56 -5.06
C CYS A 361 13.80 7.54 -4.94
N THR A 362 14.10 8.83 -5.08
CA THR A 362 13.26 9.92 -4.60
C THR A 362 11.91 10.05 -5.29
N GLY A 363 11.79 9.60 -6.54
CA GLY A 363 10.58 9.79 -7.31
C GLY A 363 10.24 11.28 -7.48
N SER A 364 9.02 11.67 -7.14
CA SER A 364 8.58 13.08 -7.16
C SER A 364 8.92 13.88 -5.90
N GLY A 365 9.69 13.32 -4.95
CA GLY A 365 10.07 13.99 -3.71
C GLY A 365 9.09 13.79 -2.54
N GLY A 366 8.31 12.72 -2.56
CA GLY A 366 7.27 12.46 -1.56
C GLY A 366 7.78 12.39 -0.13
N PHE A 367 9.01 11.91 0.10
CA PHE A 367 9.65 11.88 1.43
C PHE A 367 10.38 13.17 1.77
N LEU A 368 10.90 13.90 0.79
CA LEU A 368 11.72 15.09 1.06
C LEU A 368 10.93 16.16 1.80
N LEU A 369 9.68 16.38 1.39
CA LEU A 369 8.84 17.44 1.97
C LEU A 369 8.51 17.20 3.45
N PRO A 370 8.02 16.03 3.88
CA PRO A 370 7.81 15.73 5.30
C PRO A 370 9.10 15.86 6.13
N VAL A 371 10.24 15.41 5.59
CA VAL A 371 11.55 15.51 6.27
C VAL A 371 11.95 16.97 6.45
N ILE A 372 11.92 17.79 5.39
CA ILE A 372 12.25 19.22 5.46
C ILE A 372 11.33 19.93 6.45
N ASN A 373 10.02 19.69 6.37
CA ASN A 373 9.05 20.30 7.26
C ASN A 373 9.30 19.92 8.73
N LYS A 374 9.63 18.64 8.99
CA LYS A 374 9.96 18.17 10.33
C LYS A 374 11.21 18.84 10.89
N LEU A 375 12.27 18.98 10.08
CA LEU A 375 13.50 19.67 10.47
C LEU A 375 13.26 21.16 10.73
N LYS A 376 12.44 21.82 9.90
CA LYS A 376 12.07 23.24 10.09
C LYS A 376 11.35 23.51 11.41
N VAL A 377 10.60 22.54 11.94
CA VAL A 377 9.92 22.70 13.24
C VAL A 377 10.92 22.99 14.36
N PHE A 378 12.14 22.44 14.30
CA PHE A 378 13.16 22.65 15.32
C PHE A 378 13.74 24.07 15.33
N VAL A 379 13.70 24.78 14.21
CA VAL A 379 14.30 26.13 14.05
C VAL A 379 13.25 27.24 14.02
N GLY A 380 11.96 26.90 13.98
CA GLY A 380 10.87 27.86 13.94
C GLY A 380 10.94 28.78 12.72
N ASN A 381 11.02 30.09 12.92
CA ASN A 381 11.03 31.10 11.86
C ASN A 381 12.43 31.66 11.54
N ASP A 382 13.50 31.01 11.99
CA ASP A 382 14.87 31.43 11.68
C ASP A 382 15.18 31.18 10.21
N ALA A 383 15.22 32.25 9.41
CA ALA A 383 15.39 32.18 7.95
C ALA A 383 16.74 31.61 7.53
N GLU A 384 17.83 31.85 8.28
CA GLU A 384 19.15 31.33 7.98
C GLU A 384 19.23 29.84 8.29
N ALA A 385 18.71 29.42 9.41
CA ALA A 385 18.61 28.00 9.79
C ALA A 385 17.70 27.22 8.83
N ILE A 386 16.56 27.78 8.42
CA ILE A 386 15.68 27.19 7.40
C ILE A 386 16.44 26.99 6.09
N LYS A 387 17.16 28.01 5.62
CA LYS A 387 17.95 27.92 4.39
C LYS A 387 19.03 26.85 4.51
N ASN A 388 19.73 26.77 5.65
CA ASN A 388 20.72 25.73 5.88
C ASN A 388 20.15 24.33 5.85
N ILE A 389 18.95 24.11 6.41
CA ILE A 389 18.23 22.83 6.33
C ILE A 389 17.95 22.47 4.88
N GLU A 390 17.38 23.39 4.11
CA GLU A 390 17.01 23.14 2.71
C GLU A 390 18.25 22.82 1.85
N GLU A 391 19.36 23.53 2.06
CA GLU A 391 20.56 23.38 1.24
C GLU A 391 21.45 22.20 1.63
N ASN A 392 21.50 21.83 2.93
CA ASN A 392 22.57 20.97 3.45
C ASN A 392 22.09 19.73 4.22
N SER A 393 20.78 19.63 4.59
CA SER A 393 20.30 18.50 5.37
C SER A 393 19.75 17.34 4.52
N ILE A 394 19.62 17.51 3.21
CA ILE A 394 19.04 16.48 2.33
C ILE A 394 19.92 16.24 1.11
N MET A 395 20.14 14.97 0.78
CA MET A 395 20.66 14.54 -0.51
C MET A 395 19.73 13.48 -1.11
N ALA A 396 19.42 13.63 -2.39
CA ALA A 396 18.51 12.72 -3.08
C ALA A 396 18.94 12.47 -4.53
N SER A 397 18.52 11.32 -5.08
CA SER A 397 18.72 11.00 -6.49
C SER A 397 17.50 10.38 -7.14
N GLU A 398 17.35 10.65 -8.42
CA GLU A 398 16.30 10.07 -9.27
C GLU A 398 16.87 9.69 -10.63
N LEU A 399 16.65 8.44 -11.03
CA LEU A 399 17.17 7.89 -12.29
C LEU A 399 16.34 8.32 -13.51
N GLN A 400 15.02 8.41 -13.34
CA GLN A 400 14.12 8.69 -14.45
C GLN A 400 14.00 10.19 -14.68
N ASN A 401 14.39 10.65 -15.87
CA ASN A 401 14.39 12.08 -16.21
C ASN A 401 13.03 12.76 -15.99
N LYS A 402 11.92 12.11 -16.35
CA LYS A 402 10.57 12.64 -16.11
C LYS A 402 10.30 12.84 -14.62
N MET A 403 10.64 11.86 -13.78
CA MET A 403 10.44 11.95 -12.33
C MET A 403 11.35 12.99 -11.69
N TYR A 404 12.61 13.06 -12.14
CA TYR A 404 13.55 14.11 -11.72
C TYR A 404 13.00 15.52 -12.00
N SER A 405 12.49 15.75 -13.22
CA SER A 405 11.91 17.04 -13.57
C SER A 405 10.68 17.38 -12.73
N LEU A 406 9.86 16.37 -12.39
CA LEU A 406 8.72 16.52 -11.50
C LEU A 406 9.17 16.82 -10.06
N LEU A 407 10.22 16.16 -9.58
CA LEU A 407 10.86 16.43 -8.29
C LEU A 407 11.31 17.90 -8.20
N ILE A 408 12.06 18.35 -9.19
CA ILE A 408 12.54 19.74 -9.23
C ILE A 408 11.36 20.73 -9.25
N SER A 409 10.35 20.46 -10.09
CA SER A 409 9.14 21.29 -10.15
C SER A 409 8.39 21.33 -8.80
N ASN A 410 8.30 20.19 -8.12
CA ASN A 410 7.65 20.05 -6.83
C ASN A 410 8.36 20.89 -5.73
N LEU A 411 9.70 20.87 -5.72
CA LEU A 411 10.52 21.70 -4.83
C LEU A 411 10.40 23.20 -5.19
N ALA A 412 10.48 23.53 -6.48
CA ALA A 412 10.39 24.90 -6.98
C ALA A 412 9.10 25.61 -6.58
N ILE A 413 7.95 24.92 -6.71
CA ILE A 413 6.65 25.47 -6.32
C ILE A 413 6.58 25.82 -4.83
N ARG A 414 7.31 25.08 -3.99
CA ARG A 414 7.39 25.34 -2.55
C ARG A 414 8.51 26.30 -2.18
N LYS A 415 9.21 26.83 -3.18
CA LYS A 415 10.37 27.71 -3.01
C LYS A 415 11.49 27.04 -2.21
N ILE A 416 11.58 25.70 -2.29
CA ILE A 416 12.63 24.92 -1.64
C ILE A 416 13.76 24.74 -2.66
N HIS A 417 14.96 25.17 -2.29
CA HIS A 417 16.16 24.97 -3.08
C HIS A 417 17.11 24.04 -2.33
N THR A 418 17.39 22.88 -2.93
CA THR A 418 18.36 21.92 -2.39
C THR A 418 19.54 21.76 -3.36
N LYS A 419 20.76 21.87 -2.84
CA LYS A 419 22.00 21.74 -3.63
C LYS A 419 22.33 20.30 -4.02
N ASN A 420 21.75 19.34 -3.32
CA ASN A 420 22.15 17.93 -3.34
C ASN A 420 21.13 17.02 -4.00
N ILE A 421 20.30 17.55 -4.89
CA ILE A 421 19.41 16.74 -5.72
C ILE A 421 20.16 16.33 -6.99
N LYS A 422 20.31 15.03 -7.23
CA LYS A 422 21.09 14.48 -8.32
C LYS A 422 20.20 13.73 -9.32
N TYR A 423 20.47 13.95 -10.60
CA TYR A 423 19.94 13.11 -11.67
C TYR A 423 20.90 11.96 -11.93
N GLY A 424 20.44 10.72 -11.85
CA GLY A 424 21.24 9.54 -12.13
C GLY A 424 20.93 8.33 -11.28
N ASP A 425 21.61 7.24 -11.58
CA ASP A 425 21.56 6.00 -10.80
C ASP A 425 22.29 6.20 -9.48
N CYS A 426 21.60 5.93 -8.36
CA CYS A 426 22.17 6.06 -7.02
C CYS A 426 23.46 5.25 -6.84
N PHE A 427 23.55 4.06 -7.43
CA PHE A 427 24.74 3.20 -7.34
C PHE A 427 25.98 3.84 -7.98
N ASN A 428 25.80 4.74 -8.95
CA ASN A 428 26.90 5.49 -9.58
C ASN A 428 27.25 6.77 -8.80
N LEU A 429 26.49 7.12 -7.76
CA LEU A 429 26.66 8.31 -6.93
C LEU A 429 27.21 8.01 -5.54
N GLU A 430 27.75 6.80 -5.32
CA GLU A 430 28.20 6.32 -4.01
C GLU A 430 29.15 7.29 -3.32
N GLU A 431 30.18 7.78 -4.01
CA GLU A 431 31.13 8.74 -3.45
C GLU A 431 30.46 10.06 -3.04
N ALA A 432 29.49 10.56 -3.82
CA ALA A 432 28.76 11.75 -3.46
C ALA A 432 27.94 11.56 -2.18
N TYR A 433 27.32 10.39 -2.01
CA TYR A 433 26.60 10.05 -0.78
C TYR A 433 27.53 9.93 0.43
N LYS A 434 28.71 9.29 0.27
CA LYS A 434 29.71 9.20 1.34
C LYS A 434 30.24 10.56 1.76
N VAL A 435 30.53 11.44 0.80
CA VAL A 435 30.96 12.83 1.09
C VAL A 435 29.87 13.63 1.79
N PHE A 436 28.60 13.41 1.43
CA PHE A 436 27.48 14.05 2.11
C PHE A 436 27.39 13.63 3.59
N ASN A 437 27.81 12.43 3.92
CA ASN A 437 27.91 11.88 5.28
C ASN A 437 26.58 11.96 6.06
N ALA A 438 25.54 11.36 5.50
CA ALA A 438 24.23 11.29 6.14
C ALA A 438 24.21 10.27 7.28
N ASN A 439 23.31 10.50 8.23
CA ASN A 439 23.02 9.56 9.33
C ASN A 439 21.58 9.03 9.30
N LYS A 440 20.78 9.44 8.31
CA LYS A 440 19.41 8.99 8.11
C LYS A 440 19.15 8.64 6.66
N ALA A 441 18.38 7.57 6.41
CA ALA A 441 17.88 7.21 5.08
C ALA A 441 16.39 6.96 5.12
N ILE A 442 15.68 7.39 4.07
CA ILE A 442 14.26 7.10 3.89
C ILE A 442 14.02 6.80 2.41
N VAL A 443 13.59 5.57 2.10
CA VAL A 443 13.60 5.11 0.71
C VAL A 443 12.39 4.22 0.41
N ASN A 444 11.78 4.45 -0.74
CA ASN A 444 10.87 3.52 -1.42
C ASN A 444 11.55 3.05 -2.71
N PRO A 445 12.29 1.94 -2.72
CA PRO A 445 12.99 1.46 -3.90
C PRO A 445 12.02 0.99 -4.99
N PRO A 446 12.46 0.93 -6.26
CA PRO A 446 11.62 0.43 -7.33
C PRO A 446 11.35 -1.07 -7.18
N TYR A 447 10.06 -1.49 -7.31
CA TYR A 447 9.66 -2.88 -7.13
C TYR A 447 9.86 -3.72 -8.40
N SER A 448 10.20 -5.00 -8.21
CA SER A 448 10.29 -6.01 -9.27
C SER A 448 11.31 -5.72 -10.39
N MET A 449 12.31 -4.88 -10.15
CA MET A 449 13.40 -4.63 -11.12
C MET A 449 14.22 -5.88 -11.40
N ALA A 450 14.45 -6.73 -10.41
CA ALA A 450 15.18 -7.99 -10.54
C ALA A 450 14.57 -8.96 -11.58
N LYS A 451 13.23 -8.96 -11.74
CA LYS A 451 12.53 -9.75 -12.78
C LYS A 451 12.89 -9.31 -14.20
N LYS A 452 13.38 -8.09 -14.38
CA LYS A 452 13.81 -7.51 -15.66
C LYS A 452 15.34 -7.43 -15.78
N GLY A 453 16.08 -8.20 -14.95
CA GLY A 453 17.55 -8.19 -14.93
C GLY A 453 18.18 -7.02 -14.14
N GLY A 454 17.41 -6.24 -13.44
CA GLY A 454 17.88 -5.14 -12.57
C GLY A 454 18.19 -5.60 -11.14
N LYS A 455 18.35 -4.63 -10.26
CA LYS A 455 18.66 -4.82 -8.84
C LYS A 455 17.46 -5.32 -8.03
N TYR A 456 17.74 -6.07 -6.94
CA TYR A 456 16.75 -6.44 -5.93
C TYR A 456 16.48 -5.27 -4.96
N GLU A 457 15.30 -5.21 -4.40
CA GLU A 457 14.93 -4.20 -3.39
C GLU A 457 15.91 -4.19 -2.20
N LEU A 458 16.40 -5.36 -1.78
CA LEU A 458 17.42 -5.50 -0.73
C LEU A 458 18.77 -4.87 -1.10
N GLU A 459 19.14 -4.81 -2.36
CA GLU A 459 20.39 -4.15 -2.79
C GLU A 459 20.29 -2.62 -2.63
N PHE A 460 19.10 -2.03 -2.82
CA PHE A 460 18.89 -0.61 -2.52
C PHE A 460 18.93 -0.32 -1.03
N ILE A 461 18.41 -1.25 -0.18
CA ILE A 461 18.53 -1.15 1.27
C ILE A 461 19.99 -1.24 1.68
N GLU A 462 20.73 -2.25 1.19
CA GLU A 462 22.17 -2.43 1.48
C GLU A 462 22.96 -1.17 1.09
N PHE A 463 22.76 -0.67 -0.14
CA PHE A 463 23.44 0.53 -0.64
C PHE A 463 23.16 1.76 0.24
N ALA A 464 21.88 2.02 0.57
CA ALA A 464 21.53 3.17 1.38
C ALA A 464 22.15 3.09 2.79
N LEU A 465 22.21 1.89 3.38
CA LEU A 465 22.85 1.68 4.68
C LEU A 465 24.38 1.76 4.62
N ASP A 466 25.00 1.26 3.55
CA ASP A 466 26.47 1.29 3.35
C ASP A 466 27.02 2.72 3.25
N VAL A 467 26.23 3.67 2.75
CA VAL A 467 26.63 5.09 2.61
C VAL A 467 26.29 5.95 3.83
N LEU A 468 25.55 5.42 4.81
CA LEU A 468 25.31 6.13 6.07
C LEU A 468 26.52 6.10 7.00
N SER A 469 26.58 7.08 7.89
CA SER A 469 27.52 7.05 9.01
C SER A 469 27.17 5.89 9.98
N LYS A 470 28.16 5.41 10.73
CA LYS A 470 27.98 4.34 11.72
C LYS A 470 26.91 4.71 12.75
N GLY A 471 26.00 3.79 13.02
CA GLY A 471 24.85 4.00 13.92
C GLY A 471 23.72 4.81 13.27
N GLY A 472 23.85 5.17 11.98
CA GLY A 472 22.79 5.83 11.24
C GLY A 472 21.55 4.94 11.09
N SER A 473 20.37 5.55 10.94
CA SER A 473 19.08 4.85 10.85
C SER A 473 18.50 4.95 9.45
N GLY A 474 18.04 3.81 8.89
CA GLY A 474 17.33 3.75 7.61
C GLY A 474 15.91 3.22 7.76
N VAL A 475 14.95 3.90 7.16
CA VAL A 475 13.54 3.48 7.09
C VAL A 475 13.16 3.23 5.64
N PHE A 476 12.71 2.03 5.35
CA PHE A 476 12.43 1.58 3.97
C PHE A 476 11.03 1.03 3.88
N ILE A 477 10.35 1.26 2.73
CA ILE A 477 9.11 0.56 2.41
C ILE A 477 9.33 -0.33 1.20
N VAL A 478 9.06 -1.62 1.35
CA VAL A 478 9.34 -2.63 0.32
C VAL A 478 8.19 -3.63 0.22
N PRO A 479 8.08 -4.40 -0.89
CA PRO A 479 7.12 -5.49 -0.97
C PRO A 479 7.31 -6.49 0.17
N LYS A 480 6.22 -6.95 0.77
CA LYS A 480 6.22 -7.94 1.85
C LYS A 480 7.03 -9.20 1.50
N SER A 481 7.01 -9.60 0.22
CA SER A 481 7.76 -10.75 -0.28
C SER A 481 9.27 -10.67 -0.05
N VAL A 482 9.85 -9.49 0.07
CA VAL A 482 11.28 -9.27 0.37
C VAL A 482 11.66 -9.86 1.73
N MET A 483 10.71 -9.87 2.68
CA MET A 483 10.95 -10.30 4.06
C MET A 483 10.88 -11.81 4.28
N PHE A 484 10.26 -12.56 3.35
CA PHE A 484 10.11 -14.02 3.48
C PHE A 484 10.63 -14.83 2.29
N LYS A 485 11.00 -14.19 1.19
CA LYS A 485 11.54 -14.89 0.02
C LYS A 485 12.95 -15.41 0.32
N MET A 486 13.15 -16.72 0.13
CA MET A 486 14.38 -17.43 0.49
C MET A 486 14.97 -18.15 -0.73
N ASP A 487 15.13 -17.45 -1.85
CA ASP A 487 15.94 -17.98 -2.96
C ASP A 487 17.45 -17.72 -2.72
N SER A 488 18.30 -18.46 -3.45
CA SER A 488 19.76 -18.40 -3.26
C SER A 488 20.35 -16.99 -3.37
N LYS A 489 19.84 -16.16 -4.30
CA LYS A 489 20.32 -14.79 -4.50
C LYS A 489 19.88 -13.86 -3.38
N THR A 490 18.61 -13.93 -3.01
CA THR A 490 18.05 -13.13 -1.91
C THR A 490 18.75 -13.44 -0.59
N ASN A 491 19.03 -14.74 -0.31
CA ASN A 491 19.71 -15.15 0.93
C ASN A 491 21.14 -14.59 1.02
N VAL A 492 21.89 -14.54 -0.07
CA VAL A 492 23.23 -13.93 -0.09
C VAL A 492 23.17 -12.44 0.27
N ILE A 493 22.17 -11.70 -0.23
CA ILE A 493 22.01 -10.28 0.08
C ILE A 493 21.60 -10.10 1.55
N ARG A 494 20.64 -10.91 2.04
CA ARG A 494 20.21 -10.91 3.45
C ARG A 494 21.37 -11.14 4.39
N GLU A 495 22.25 -12.12 4.07
CA GLU A 495 23.45 -12.42 4.85
C GLU A 495 24.42 -11.24 4.88
N ARG A 496 24.67 -10.57 3.73
CA ARG A 496 25.53 -9.38 3.70
C ARG A 496 24.97 -8.25 4.57
N ILE A 497 23.65 -7.99 4.47
CA ILE A 497 22.98 -6.97 5.28
C ILE A 497 23.13 -7.32 6.76
N PHE A 498 22.84 -8.54 7.19
CA PHE A 498 22.88 -8.94 8.60
C PHE A 498 24.31 -8.98 9.19
N LYS A 499 25.33 -9.21 8.35
CA LYS A 499 26.73 -9.11 8.75
C LYS A 499 27.20 -7.69 8.99
N LYS A 500 26.54 -6.69 8.36
CA LYS A 500 26.95 -5.29 8.41
C LYS A 500 26.00 -4.40 9.22
N HIS A 501 24.70 -4.67 9.14
CA HIS A 501 23.65 -3.78 9.63
C HIS A 501 22.67 -4.55 10.51
N ARG A 502 21.98 -3.84 11.41
CA ARG A 502 21.01 -4.41 12.33
C ARG A 502 19.59 -4.12 11.86
N LEU A 503 18.76 -5.16 11.84
CA LEU A 503 17.32 -5.03 11.62
C LEU A 503 16.64 -4.71 12.97
N ASP A 504 16.08 -3.51 13.10
CA ASP A 504 15.48 -3.02 14.34
C ASP A 504 13.95 -3.24 14.39
N GLY A 505 13.30 -3.12 13.25
CA GLY A 505 11.85 -3.31 13.18
C GLY A 505 11.33 -3.65 11.80
N VAL A 506 10.20 -4.41 11.74
CA VAL A 506 9.44 -4.68 10.51
C VAL A 506 7.95 -4.58 10.81
N PHE A 507 7.26 -3.77 10.02
CA PHE A 507 5.85 -3.44 10.21
C PHE A 507 5.05 -3.80 8.96
N SER A 508 4.16 -4.78 9.08
CA SER A 508 3.26 -5.17 8.01
C SER A 508 2.17 -4.13 7.81
N MET A 509 2.08 -3.60 6.59
CA MET A 509 1.11 -2.57 6.24
C MET A 509 -0.16 -3.18 5.62
N ASN A 510 -1.20 -2.36 5.45
CA ASN A 510 -2.43 -2.75 4.79
C ASN A 510 -2.15 -3.25 3.36
N ASN A 511 -2.74 -4.38 2.98
CA ASN A 511 -2.53 -5.00 1.66
C ASN A 511 -3.02 -4.12 0.49
N GLU A 512 -3.93 -3.19 0.76
CA GLU A 512 -4.48 -2.25 -0.22
C GLU A 512 -3.80 -0.87 -0.18
N LEU A 513 -2.67 -0.75 0.53
CA LEU A 513 -1.99 0.52 0.75
C LEU A 513 -1.73 1.28 -0.54
N PHE A 514 -1.29 0.58 -1.57
CA PHE A 514 -0.97 1.12 -2.89
C PHE A 514 -2.08 0.91 -3.93
N TYR A 515 -3.34 0.85 -3.49
CA TYR A 515 -4.47 0.75 -4.43
C TYR A 515 -4.36 1.81 -5.55
N PRO A 516 -4.62 1.44 -6.83
CA PRO A 516 -5.19 0.18 -7.34
C PRO A 516 -4.19 -0.95 -7.57
N THR A 517 -2.91 -0.78 -7.28
CA THR A 517 -1.96 -1.90 -7.35
C THR A 517 -2.15 -2.84 -6.16
N SER A 518 -1.93 -4.13 -6.37
CA SER A 518 -2.08 -5.15 -5.32
C SER A 518 -0.77 -5.44 -4.56
N ALA A 519 0.13 -4.46 -4.45
CA ALA A 519 1.39 -4.63 -3.75
C ALA A 519 1.21 -4.59 -2.23
N SER A 520 1.26 -5.76 -1.59
CA SER A 520 1.39 -5.83 -0.12
C SER A 520 2.79 -5.42 0.30
N THR A 521 2.90 -4.52 1.26
CA THR A 521 4.17 -3.91 1.66
C THR A 521 4.43 -3.99 3.16
N VAL A 522 5.70 -3.80 3.50
CA VAL A 522 6.17 -3.60 4.88
C VAL A 522 7.03 -2.36 4.96
N ILE A 523 7.01 -1.72 6.12
CA ILE A 523 8.04 -0.74 6.49
C ILE A 523 9.07 -1.48 7.33
N CYS A 524 10.37 -1.29 7.04
CA CYS A 524 11.44 -1.86 7.85
C CYS A 524 12.43 -0.77 8.27
N VAL A 525 12.99 -0.95 9.46
CA VAL A 525 13.95 -0.03 10.10
C VAL A 525 15.23 -0.77 10.36
N PHE A 526 16.34 -0.15 9.95
CA PHE A 526 17.69 -0.68 10.16
C PHE A 526 18.61 0.35 10.82
N THR A 527 19.60 -0.15 11.56
CA THR A 527 20.77 0.63 12.00
C THR A 527 22.00 0.24 11.19
N ALA A 528 22.64 1.24 10.59
CA ALA A 528 23.79 1.08 9.71
C ALA A 528 25.07 0.76 10.51
N HIS A 529 25.91 -0.13 9.95
CA HIS A 529 27.22 -0.51 10.47
C HIS A 529 27.22 -1.05 11.93
N GLU A 530 26.08 -1.63 12.30
CA GLU A 530 25.92 -2.43 13.52
C GLU A 530 25.45 -3.84 13.14
N PRO A 531 26.31 -4.86 13.14
CA PRO A 531 25.93 -6.19 12.70
C PRO A 531 24.75 -6.78 13.47
N HIS A 532 23.79 -7.37 12.77
CA HIS A 532 22.67 -8.10 13.37
C HIS A 532 23.14 -9.46 13.92
N LEU A 533 24.07 -10.12 13.21
CA LEU A 533 24.63 -11.41 13.60
C LEU A 533 25.86 -11.26 14.50
N GLY A 534 26.03 -12.20 15.42
CA GLY A 534 27.24 -12.40 16.16
C GLY A 534 28.33 -13.11 15.35
N ALA A 535 29.51 -13.32 15.97
CA ALA A 535 30.61 -14.07 15.35
C ALA A 535 30.25 -15.57 15.11
N ASP A 536 29.31 -16.09 15.86
CA ASP A 536 28.74 -17.43 15.75
C ASP A 536 27.72 -17.57 14.61
N GLY A 537 27.39 -16.47 13.92
CA GLY A 537 26.37 -16.43 12.86
C GLY A 537 24.92 -16.38 13.35
N LEU A 538 24.71 -16.31 14.68
CA LEU A 538 23.37 -16.22 15.26
C LEU A 538 22.98 -14.76 15.53
N ALA A 539 21.68 -14.48 15.60
CA ALA A 539 21.19 -13.15 15.91
C ALA A 539 21.57 -12.72 17.32
N LYS A 540 22.33 -11.64 17.44
CA LYS A 540 22.67 -11.01 18.73
C LYS A 540 21.69 -9.93 19.16
N ALA A 541 20.97 -9.33 18.21
CA ALA A 541 19.98 -8.29 18.46
C ALA A 541 18.56 -8.84 18.30
N LYS A 542 17.60 -8.22 19.00
CA LYS A 542 16.17 -8.47 18.79
C LYS A 542 15.61 -7.48 17.78
N THR A 543 14.61 -7.92 17.04
CA THR A 543 13.84 -7.12 16.09
C THR A 543 12.39 -6.97 16.59
N TYR A 544 11.85 -5.77 16.48
CA TYR A 544 10.44 -5.51 16.74
C TYR A 544 9.60 -5.79 15.49
N LEU A 545 8.70 -6.76 15.57
CA LEU A 545 7.82 -7.15 14.48
C LEU A 545 6.39 -6.74 14.84
N ALA A 546 5.69 -6.04 13.95
CA ALA A 546 4.31 -5.64 14.22
C ALA A 546 3.43 -5.70 12.96
N ASN A 547 2.11 -5.80 13.20
CA ASN A 547 1.08 -5.74 12.17
C ASN A 547 0.32 -4.40 12.27
N TRP A 548 0.67 -3.45 11.40
CA TRP A 548 0.04 -2.12 11.29
C TRP A 548 -0.96 -2.04 10.12
N SER A 549 -1.56 -3.17 9.76
CA SER A 549 -2.46 -3.25 8.61
C SER A 549 -3.82 -2.57 8.81
N ASN A 550 -4.24 -2.36 10.06
CA ASN A 550 -5.51 -1.69 10.37
C ASN A 550 -5.30 -0.17 10.47
N ASP A 551 -5.16 0.49 9.33
CA ASP A 551 -4.84 1.92 9.22
C ASP A 551 -6.07 2.85 9.13
N GLY A 552 -7.28 2.32 9.30
CA GLY A 552 -8.52 3.09 9.27
C GLY A 552 -8.98 3.57 7.89
N PHE A 553 -8.26 3.19 6.81
CA PHE A 553 -8.62 3.50 5.44
C PHE A 553 -9.42 2.36 4.80
N GLU A 554 -10.41 2.72 3.98
CA GLU A 554 -11.22 1.79 3.19
C GLU A 554 -11.29 2.24 1.73
N ILE A 555 -11.43 1.27 0.79
CA ILE A 555 -11.68 1.57 -0.61
C ILE A 555 -13.13 2.03 -0.78
N ARG A 556 -13.31 3.19 -1.39
CA ARG A 556 -14.63 3.75 -1.78
C ARG A 556 -14.68 3.90 -3.28
N LYS A 557 -15.77 3.44 -3.89
CA LYS A 557 -15.98 3.49 -5.35
C LYS A 557 -15.82 4.92 -5.86
N GLY A 558 -14.92 5.12 -6.83
CA GLY A 558 -14.62 6.43 -7.44
C GLY A 558 -13.76 7.38 -6.58
N LEU A 559 -13.47 7.03 -5.31
CA LEU A 559 -12.67 7.86 -4.40
C LEU A 559 -11.31 7.22 -4.02
N GLY A 560 -11.12 5.92 -4.35
CA GLY A 560 -9.94 5.17 -3.91
C GLY A 560 -9.97 4.90 -2.40
N ARG A 561 -8.77 4.82 -1.77
CA ARG A 561 -8.64 4.66 -0.32
C ARG A 561 -8.94 5.97 0.42
N VAL A 562 -9.87 5.92 1.35
CA VAL A 562 -10.32 7.09 2.15
C VAL A 562 -10.19 6.75 3.63
N ASN A 563 -9.68 7.70 4.43
CA ASN A 563 -9.61 7.56 5.88
C ASN A 563 -11.04 7.66 6.49
N VAL A 564 -11.70 6.51 6.59
CA VAL A 564 -13.09 6.43 7.05
C VAL A 564 -13.20 6.54 8.57
N LYS A 565 -12.29 5.89 9.29
CA LYS A 565 -12.29 5.87 10.76
C LYS A 565 -11.70 7.13 11.36
N LYS A 566 -10.92 7.90 10.61
CA LYS A 566 -10.20 9.11 11.06
C LYS A 566 -9.28 8.89 12.28
N THR A 567 -8.83 7.64 12.48
CA THR A 567 -8.01 7.25 13.64
C THR A 567 -6.52 7.21 13.32
N PHE A 568 -6.12 7.27 12.05
CA PHE A 568 -4.74 7.02 11.61
C PHE A 568 -3.69 7.84 12.37
N THR A 569 -3.96 9.11 12.65
CA THR A 569 -3.00 9.97 13.37
C THR A 569 -2.71 9.41 14.76
N VAL A 570 -3.77 9.09 15.52
CA VAL A 570 -3.65 8.52 16.89
C VAL A 570 -3.04 7.12 16.83
N ASP A 571 -3.50 6.28 15.89
CA ASP A 571 -3.00 4.92 15.73
C ASP A 571 -1.50 4.93 15.40
N SER A 572 -1.06 5.78 14.47
CA SER A 572 0.35 5.88 14.07
C SER A 572 1.26 6.42 15.19
N GLU A 573 0.78 7.34 16.01
CA GLU A 573 1.51 7.81 17.21
C GLU A 573 1.67 6.69 18.24
N ASN A 574 0.62 5.89 18.48
CA ASN A 574 0.68 4.72 19.36
C ASN A 574 1.63 3.65 18.80
N TRP A 575 1.58 3.37 17.50
CA TRP A 575 2.47 2.42 16.84
C TRP A 575 3.95 2.79 17.02
N ILE A 576 4.29 4.06 16.79
CA ILE A 576 5.66 4.55 16.97
C ILE A 576 6.06 4.46 18.43
N LYS A 577 5.19 4.83 19.37
CA LYS A 577 5.45 4.75 20.80
C LYS A 577 5.73 3.30 21.21
N ASP A 578 4.87 2.35 20.84
CA ASP A 578 5.06 0.93 21.16
C ASP A 578 6.36 0.38 20.56
N TYR A 579 6.70 0.79 19.33
CA TYR A 579 7.98 0.44 18.73
C TYR A 579 9.17 1.01 19.50
N MET A 580 9.14 2.29 19.91
CA MET A 580 10.23 2.92 20.63
C MET A 580 10.42 2.31 22.04
N GLU A 581 9.32 2.01 22.72
CA GLU A 581 9.30 1.41 24.05
C GLU A 581 9.46 -0.12 24.04
N LYS A 582 9.39 -0.77 22.85
CA LYS A 582 9.42 -2.22 22.66
C LYS A 582 8.27 -2.94 23.38
N ASN A 583 7.10 -2.32 23.38
CA ASN A 583 5.88 -2.91 23.97
C ASN A 583 5.38 -4.08 23.11
N GLU A 584 5.26 -5.25 23.72
CA GLU A 584 4.70 -6.43 23.06
C GLU A 584 3.20 -6.52 23.36
N ASN A 585 2.41 -6.74 22.33
CA ASN A 585 0.95 -6.84 22.42
C ASN A 585 0.47 -8.06 21.62
N ASP A 586 -0.28 -8.96 22.26
CA ASP A 586 -0.83 -10.15 21.62
C ASP A 586 -1.68 -9.78 20.40
N GLY A 587 -1.51 -10.53 19.31
CA GLY A 587 -2.20 -10.29 18.04
C GLY A 587 -1.67 -9.11 17.22
N TYR A 588 -0.66 -8.37 17.73
CA TYR A 588 -0.26 -7.10 17.15
C TYR A 588 1.26 -6.91 17.02
N SER A 589 2.05 -7.20 18.07
CA SER A 589 3.51 -6.99 18.06
C SER A 589 4.27 -8.00 18.91
N ILE A 590 5.54 -8.22 18.54
CA ILE A 590 6.48 -9.09 19.26
C ILE A 590 7.91 -8.55 19.12
N TYR A 591 8.73 -8.70 20.19
CA TYR A 591 10.11 -8.29 20.21
C TYR A 591 11.05 -9.47 20.50
N LYS A 592 11.62 -10.07 19.45
CA LYS A 592 12.41 -11.30 19.53
C LYS A 592 13.65 -11.28 18.63
N LYS A 593 14.58 -12.21 18.84
CA LYS A 593 15.67 -12.47 17.92
C LYS A 593 15.12 -13.07 16.64
N ILE A 594 15.60 -12.57 15.49
CA ILE A 594 15.24 -13.02 14.15
C ILE A 594 16.52 -13.51 13.48
N GLU A 595 16.55 -14.80 13.15
CA GLU A 595 17.68 -15.43 12.50
C GLU A 595 17.69 -15.18 10.98
N LEU A 596 18.81 -15.41 10.33
CA LEU A 596 18.98 -15.19 8.88
C LEU A 596 17.93 -15.92 8.05
N MET A 597 17.61 -17.16 8.43
CA MET A 597 16.68 -18.03 7.71
C MET A 597 15.24 -17.93 8.20
N ASP A 598 14.94 -17.04 9.12
CA ASP A 598 13.57 -16.75 9.51
C ASP A 598 12.85 -15.88 8.46
N GLU A 599 11.53 -15.95 8.43
CA GLU A 599 10.70 -14.94 7.78
C GLU A 599 10.71 -13.69 8.67
N TRP A 600 11.13 -12.55 8.13
CA TRP A 600 11.23 -11.28 8.88
C TRP A 600 9.88 -10.55 8.94
N LEU A 601 8.87 -11.24 9.44
CA LEU A 601 7.48 -10.75 9.48
C LEU A 601 6.81 -11.12 10.81
N TYR A 602 5.95 -10.23 11.31
CA TYR A 602 5.10 -10.52 12.47
C TYR A 602 4.26 -11.78 12.26
N GLU A 603 3.69 -11.96 11.08
CA GLU A 603 2.80 -13.06 10.73
C GLU A 603 3.43 -14.46 10.88
N ALA A 604 4.76 -14.53 10.81
CA ALA A 604 5.48 -15.79 11.00
C ALA A 604 5.79 -16.12 12.48
N HIS A 605 5.68 -15.13 13.37
CA HIS A 605 6.15 -15.26 14.75
C HIS A 605 5.13 -14.81 15.79
N GLY A 606 4.15 -13.99 15.41
CA GLY A 606 3.18 -13.42 16.32
C GLY A 606 2.10 -14.42 16.76
N MET A 607 1.51 -14.17 17.91
CA MET A 607 0.32 -14.87 18.38
C MET A 607 -0.92 -14.29 17.72
N ILE A 608 -1.90 -15.14 17.43
CA ILE A 608 -3.20 -14.70 16.92
C ILE A 608 -4.06 -14.24 18.08
N ASP A 609 -4.61 -13.04 17.96
CA ASP A 609 -5.53 -12.51 18.93
C ASP A 609 -6.93 -13.13 18.77
N TYR A 610 -7.37 -13.85 19.79
CA TYR A 610 -8.71 -14.41 19.90
C TYR A 610 -9.58 -13.66 20.94
N SER A 611 -9.14 -12.50 21.43
CA SER A 611 -9.89 -11.74 22.46
C SER A 611 -11.24 -11.27 21.95
N ASP A 612 -11.31 -10.93 20.66
CA ASP A 612 -12.53 -10.50 19.96
C ASP A 612 -13.38 -11.66 19.40
N PHE A 613 -12.95 -12.93 19.59
CA PHE A 613 -13.70 -14.10 19.11
C PHE A 613 -14.98 -14.26 19.94
N CYS A 614 -16.11 -14.16 19.28
CA CYS A 614 -17.40 -14.18 19.92
C CYS A 614 -18.42 -15.06 19.16
N PHE A 615 -19.58 -15.26 19.79
CA PHE A 615 -20.66 -16.05 19.19
C PHE A 615 -21.13 -15.50 17.83
N GLU A 616 -21.07 -14.20 17.61
CA GLU A 616 -21.45 -13.58 16.34
C GLU A 616 -20.57 -14.03 15.17
N ASP A 617 -19.27 -14.30 15.40
CA ASP A 617 -18.40 -14.86 14.35
C ASP A 617 -18.92 -16.23 13.87
N ILE A 618 -19.44 -17.05 14.78
CA ILE A 618 -20.02 -18.37 14.47
C ILE A 618 -21.35 -18.20 13.71
N VAL A 619 -22.17 -17.22 14.12
CA VAL A 619 -23.43 -16.86 13.43
C VAL A 619 -23.15 -16.38 12.01
N ASP A 620 -22.11 -15.61 11.79
CA ASP A 620 -21.72 -15.14 10.44
C ASP A 620 -21.26 -16.30 9.55
N SER A 621 -20.52 -17.27 10.09
CA SER A 621 -20.15 -18.50 9.38
C SER A 621 -21.38 -19.34 9.02
N ALA A 622 -22.34 -19.48 9.94
CA ALA A 622 -23.60 -20.17 9.70
C ALA A 622 -24.44 -19.45 8.63
N ARG A 623 -24.50 -18.13 8.69
CA ARG A 623 -25.21 -17.31 7.68
C ARG A 623 -24.61 -17.47 6.28
N ALA A 624 -23.28 -17.51 6.17
CA ALA A 624 -22.60 -17.72 4.90
C ALA A 624 -22.91 -19.11 4.30
N LEU A 625 -22.92 -20.16 5.12
CA LEU A 625 -23.26 -21.51 4.68
C LEU A 625 -24.72 -21.62 4.25
N LEU A 626 -25.65 -21.09 5.05
CA LEU A 626 -27.08 -21.08 4.74
C LEU A 626 -27.40 -20.27 3.46
N ALA A 627 -26.75 -19.12 3.26
CA ALA A 627 -26.92 -18.31 2.05
C ALA A 627 -26.49 -19.07 0.79
N PHE A 628 -25.41 -19.83 0.87
CA PHE A 628 -24.98 -20.73 -0.20
C PHE A 628 -26.02 -21.83 -0.47
N GLU A 629 -26.50 -22.53 0.56
CA GLU A 629 -27.48 -23.60 0.42
C GLU A 629 -28.84 -23.14 -0.13
N MET A 630 -29.26 -21.93 0.22
CA MET A 630 -30.48 -21.31 -0.28
C MET A 630 -30.33 -20.71 -1.69
N GLY A 631 -29.14 -20.77 -2.31
CA GLY A 631 -28.88 -20.22 -3.63
C GLY A 631 -28.84 -18.69 -3.69
N GLU A 632 -28.71 -18.01 -2.55
CA GLU A 632 -28.55 -16.56 -2.50
C GLU A 632 -27.11 -16.19 -2.95
N LYS A 633 -27.02 -15.52 -4.10
CA LYS A 633 -25.75 -14.90 -4.51
C LYS A 633 -25.47 -13.67 -3.65
N ARG A 634 -24.36 -13.65 -2.97
CA ARG A 634 -23.81 -12.42 -2.36
C ARG A 634 -23.05 -11.59 -3.36
#